data_5a6830533c2628980735c7186fcee78a
#
_entry.id   5a6830533c2628980735c7186fcee78a
#
_cell.length_a   1.000
_cell.length_b   1.000
_cell.length_c   1.000
_cell.angle_alpha   90.00
_cell.angle_beta   90.00
_cell.angle_gamma   90.00
#
_symmetry.space_group_name_H-M   'P 1'
#
loop_
_entity.id
_entity.type
_entity.pdbx_description
1 polymer ?
#
loop_
_entity_poly.entity_id
_entity_poly.type
_entity_poly.pdbx_seq_one_letter_code
_entity_poly.pdbx_strand_id
1 'polypeptide(L)'
;MTGLLSPELLSHIGRQTDPQREIVTRRDIRKYAVATGSRLPKYLDGGVAPPLFHLHLFWDVVPLDTLSPDGVFTDRLLPKFPLEKAMAGGLDIQYHQPIRPGDWLTATRTL
;
A
#
# COMPACT_ATOMS: atom_id res chain seq x y z
N MET A 1 -9.97 -23.85 16.86
CA MET A 1 -10.77 -22.62 16.90
C MET A 1 -11.44 -22.40 15.57
N THR A 2 -12.70 -22.24 15.53
CA THR A 2 -13.49 -22.21 14.30
C THR A 2 -14.14 -20.86 14.00
N GLY A 3 -14.09 -19.90 14.92
CA GLY A 3 -14.90 -18.69 14.84
C GLY A 3 -14.43 -17.61 13.89
N LEU A 4 -13.12 -17.48 13.63
CA LEU A 4 -12.55 -16.36 12.88
C LEU A 4 -12.27 -16.70 11.41
N LEU A 5 -11.86 -17.92 11.13
CA LEU A 5 -11.51 -18.37 9.79
C LEU A 5 -12.50 -19.40 9.29
N SER A 6 -13.69 -18.93 8.94
CA SER A 6 -14.71 -19.80 8.34
C SER A 6 -14.31 -20.27 6.95
N PRO A 7 -14.88 -21.37 6.43
CA PRO A 7 -14.65 -21.77 5.04
C PRO A 7 -14.97 -20.67 4.03
N GLU A 8 -15.97 -19.85 4.30
CA GLU A 8 -16.32 -18.70 3.47
C GLU A 8 -15.18 -17.67 3.41
N LEU A 9 -14.61 -17.30 4.55
CA LEU A 9 -13.46 -16.40 4.60
C LEU A 9 -12.24 -16.98 3.88
N LEU A 10 -11.96 -18.26 4.10
CA LEU A 10 -10.84 -18.95 3.46
C LEU A 10 -11.01 -19.05 1.94
N SER A 11 -12.22 -19.02 1.43
CA SER A 11 -12.50 -19.06 -0.02
C SER A 11 -12.00 -17.82 -0.75
N HIS A 12 -11.74 -16.73 -0.04
CA HIS A 12 -11.18 -15.51 -0.64
C HIS A 12 -9.68 -15.59 -0.90
N ILE A 13 -8.98 -16.57 -0.35
CA ILE A 13 -7.55 -16.77 -0.58
C ILE A 13 -7.30 -17.02 -2.07
N GLY A 14 -6.33 -16.30 -2.64
CA GLY A 14 -6.02 -16.33 -4.05
C GLY A 14 -6.72 -15.24 -4.87
N ARG A 15 -7.64 -14.49 -4.27
CA ARG A 15 -8.30 -13.36 -4.90
C ARG A 15 -7.26 -12.28 -5.26
N GLN A 16 -7.33 -11.76 -6.46
CA GLN A 16 -6.41 -10.74 -6.95
C GLN A 16 -7.13 -9.46 -7.32
N THR A 17 -6.42 -8.34 -7.18
CA THR A 17 -6.86 -7.07 -7.75
C THR A 17 -6.52 -7.02 -9.23
N ASP A 18 -7.23 -6.16 -9.98
CA ASP A 18 -6.79 -5.77 -11.31
C ASP A 18 -5.43 -5.07 -11.23
N PRO A 19 -4.57 -5.20 -12.26
CA PRO A 19 -3.31 -4.48 -12.29
C PRO A 19 -3.53 -2.97 -12.23
N GLN A 20 -2.81 -2.32 -11.34
CA GLN A 20 -2.81 -0.87 -11.19
C GLN A 20 -1.46 -0.34 -11.67
N ARG A 21 -1.47 0.67 -12.55
CA ARG A 21 -0.27 1.22 -13.15
C ARG A 21 -0.12 2.69 -12.80
N GLU A 22 1.06 3.06 -12.30
CA GLU A 22 1.36 4.43 -11.88
C GLU A 22 2.76 4.83 -12.32
N ILE A 23 2.92 6.10 -12.67
CA ILE A 23 4.24 6.69 -12.93
C ILE A 23 4.85 7.23 -11.65
N VAL A 24 6.15 7.03 -11.51
CA VAL A 24 6.93 7.59 -10.40
C VAL A 24 7.40 8.99 -10.79
N THR A 25 7.11 9.97 -9.96
CA THR A 25 7.58 11.34 -10.17
C THR A 25 8.58 11.74 -9.10
N ARG A 26 9.51 12.62 -9.47
CA ARG A 26 10.46 13.20 -8.53
C ARG A 26 9.75 13.93 -7.39
N ARG A 27 8.69 14.64 -7.70
CA ARG A 27 7.91 15.39 -6.70
C ARG A 27 7.29 14.46 -5.67
N ASP A 28 6.71 13.34 -6.09
CA ASP A 28 6.09 12.37 -5.17
C ASP A 28 7.14 11.75 -4.26
N ILE A 29 8.31 11.41 -4.78
CA ILE A 29 9.42 10.90 -3.97
C ILE A 29 9.83 11.93 -2.90
N ARG A 30 10.00 13.18 -3.30
CA ARG A 30 10.38 14.26 -2.37
C ARG A 30 9.33 14.47 -1.29
N LYS A 31 8.06 14.50 -1.66
CA LYS A 31 6.97 14.63 -0.69
C LYS A 31 6.95 13.50 0.31
N TYR A 32 7.10 12.27 -0.19
CA TYR A 32 7.13 11.11 0.68
C TYR A 32 8.34 11.15 1.64
N ALA A 33 9.52 11.49 1.12
CA ALA A 33 10.73 11.60 1.94
C ALA A 33 10.57 12.63 3.06
N VAL A 34 10.03 13.81 2.75
CA VAL A 34 9.77 14.85 3.76
C VAL A 34 8.72 14.39 4.76
N ALA A 35 7.62 13.81 4.30
CA ALA A 35 6.52 13.38 5.16
C ALA A 35 6.92 12.28 6.13
N THR A 36 7.87 11.43 5.74
CA THR A 36 8.37 10.33 6.59
C THR A 36 9.60 10.70 7.40
N GLY A 37 10.03 11.97 7.37
CA GLY A 37 11.13 12.47 8.18
C GLY A 37 12.51 12.07 7.68
N SER A 38 12.66 11.70 6.41
CA SER A 38 13.96 11.39 5.84
C SER A 38 14.86 12.61 5.83
N ARG A 39 16.15 12.40 6.13
CA ARG A 39 17.19 13.41 6.04
C ARG A 39 18.27 13.06 5.03
N LEU A 40 18.13 11.95 4.33
CA LEU A 40 19.12 11.50 3.34
C LEU A 40 18.95 12.29 2.04
N PRO A 41 20.03 12.96 1.56
CA PRO A 41 19.94 13.78 0.34
C PRO A 41 19.43 13.02 -0.87
N LYS A 42 19.78 11.74 -1.02
CA LYS A 42 19.33 10.92 -2.14
C LYS A 42 17.81 10.78 -2.25
N TYR A 43 17.10 10.84 -1.12
CA TYR A 43 15.64 10.81 -1.10
C TYR A 43 15.05 12.21 -1.17
N LEU A 44 15.66 13.17 -0.49
CA LEU A 44 15.18 14.55 -0.46
C LEU A 44 15.30 15.25 -1.82
N ASP A 45 16.26 14.86 -2.65
CA ASP A 45 16.38 15.38 -4.00
C ASP A 45 15.46 14.68 -5.01
N GLY A 46 14.85 13.56 -4.60
CA GLY A 46 13.93 12.78 -5.42
C GLY A 46 14.59 11.91 -6.48
N GLY A 47 15.88 11.63 -6.37
CA GLY A 47 16.61 10.81 -7.33
C GLY A 47 16.34 9.32 -7.24
N VAL A 48 15.92 8.86 -6.06
CA VAL A 48 15.54 7.47 -5.80
C VAL A 48 14.49 7.44 -4.70
N ALA A 49 13.55 6.50 -4.79
CA ALA A 49 12.50 6.37 -3.80
C ALA A 49 13.00 5.70 -2.51
N PRO A 50 12.58 6.22 -1.33
CA PRO A 50 12.85 5.54 -0.07
C PRO A 50 12.12 4.21 0.04
N PRO A 51 12.52 3.34 0.97
CA PRO A 51 11.77 2.12 1.28
C PRO A 51 10.30 2.43 1.58
N LEU A 52 9.40 1.52 1.19
CA LEU A 52 7.96 1.62 1.36
C LEU A 52 7.25 2.68 0.49
N PHE A 53 7.98 3.43 -0.34
CA PHE A 53 7.38 4.41 -1.25
C PHE A 53 6.30 3.78 -2.15
N HIS A 54 6.50 2.55 -2.59
CA HIS A 54 5.54 1.85 -3.45
C HIS A 54 4.18 1.67 -2.77
N LEU A 55 4.12 1.53 -1.46
CA LEU A 55 2.85 1.45 -0.73
C LEU A 55 2.09 2.76 -0.83
N HIS A 56 2.79 3.89 -0.73
CA HIS A 56 2.18 5.20 -0.92
C HIS A 56 1.68 5.39 -2.36
N LEU A 57 2.49 5.01 -3.35
CA LEU A 57 2.16 5.19 -4.77
C LEU A 57 0.88 4.46 -5.18
N PHE A 58 0.66 3.27 -4.63
CA PHE A 58 -0.48 2.42 -4.94
C PHE A 58 -1.60 2.47 -3.89
N TRP A 59 -1.50 3.37 -2.94
CA TRP A 59 -2.56 3.60 -1.98
C TRP A 59 -3.80 4.16 -2.68
N ASP A 60 -4.96 3.65 -2.33
CA ASP A 60 -6.20 4.10 -2.97
C ASP A 60 -6.46 5.59 -2.70
N VAL A 61 -6.84 6.30 -3.75
CA VAL A 61 -7.32 7.68 -3.65
C VAL A 61 -8.83 7.62 -3.50
N VAL A 62 -9.32 7.95 -2.32
CA VAL A 62 -10.74 7.85 -1.99
C VAL A 62 -11.27 9.18 -1.44
N PRO A 63 -12.57 9.49 -1.65
CA PRO A 63 -13.19 10.67 -1.07
C PRO A 63 -13.16 10.62 0.45
N LEU A 64 -13.06 11.77 1.06
CA LEU A 64 -12.98 11.91 2.52
C LEU A 64 -14.18 11.29 3.25
N ASP A 65 -15.36 11.38 2.68
CA ASP A 65 -16.60 10.87 3.27
C ASP A 65 -16.71 9.34 3.24
N THR A 66 -15.83 8.67 2.51
CA THR A 66 -15.74 7.19 2.49
C THR A 66 -14.82 6.63 3.57
N LEU A 67 -14.11 7.51 4.29
CA LEU A 67 -13.25 7.10 5.40
C LEU A 67 -14.06 6.88 6.67
N SER A 68 -13.58 5.97 7.53
CA SER A 68 -14.09 5.85 8.87
C SER A 68 -13.75 7.10 9.71
N PRO A 69 -14.37 7.30 10.89
CA PRO A 69 -14.06 8.46 11.73
C PRO A 69 -12.59 8.62 12.12
N ASP A 70 -11.84 7.51 12.15
CA ASP A 70 -10.41 7.49 12.45
C ASP A 70 -9.53 7.58 11.18
N GLY A 71 -10.12 7.85 10.02
CA GLY A 71 -9.38 8.07 8.78
C GLY A 71 -9.00 6.82 8.01
N VAL A 72 -9.58 5.67 8.33
CA VAL A 72 -9.28 4.40 7.67
C VAL A 72 -10.25 4.16 6.52
N PHE A 73 -9.73 3.72 5.37
CA PHE A 73 -10.56 3.30 4.24
C PHE A 73 -10.75 1.77 4.24
N THR A 74 -11.80 1.32 3.56
CA THR A 74 -12.07 -0.11 3.39
C THR A 74 -11.25 -0.68 2.24
N ASP A 75 -10.42 -1.69 2.53
CA ASP A 75 -9.69 -2.42 1.50
C ASP A 75 -10.62 -3.42 0.81
N ARG A 76 -10.84 -3.22 -0.50
CA ARG A 76 -11.77 -4.05 -1.28
C ARG A 76 -11.25 -5.46 -1.52
N LEU A 77 -9.97 -5.70 -1.39
CA LEU A 77 -9.39 -7.04 -1.55
C LEU A 77 -9.75 -7.94 -0.37
N LEU A 78 -9.85 -7.38 0.82
CA LEU A 78 -10.10 -8.14 2.04
C LEU A 78 -11.60 -8.44 2.19
N PRO A 79 -11.96 -9.65 2.63
CA PRO A 79 -13.32 -9.93 3.04
C PRO A 79 -13.66 -9.18 4.33
N LYS A 80 -14.95 -9.05 4.61
CA LYS A 80 -15.39 -8.49 5.89
C LYS A 80 -15.19 -9.52 6.99
N PHE A 81 -14.32 -9.18 7.95
CA PHE A 81 -14.10 -10.02 9.12
C PHE A 81 -15.12 -9.72 10.22
N PRO A 82 -15.45 -10.72 11.07
CA PRO A 82 -16.37 -10.52 12.20
C PRO A 82 -15.70 -9.79 13.38
N LEU A 83 -14.67 -8.98 13.12
CA LEU A 83 -13.94 -8.22 14.13
C LEU A 83 -13.96 -6.74 13.78
N GLU A 84 -14.08 -5.90 14.79
CA GLU A 84 -14.14 -4.45 14.62
C GLU A 84 -12.77 -3.81 14.46
N LYS A 85 -11.70 -4.50 14.87
CA LYS A 85 -10.34 -3.95 14.88
C LYS A 85 -9.41 -4.81 14.05
N ALA A 86 -8.57 -4.14 13.27
CA ALA A 86 -7.49 -4.77 12.53
C ALA A 86 -6.17 -4.08 12.88
N MET A 87 -5.10 -4.87 12.97
CA MET A 87 -3.75 -4.37 13.24
C MET A 87 -2.78 -4.97 12.25
N ALA A 88 -1.79 -4.16 11.82
CA ALA A 88 -0.72 -4.67 11.00
C ALA A 88 0.17 -5.62 11.81
N GLY A 89 0.36 -6.84 11.30
CA GLY A 89 1.19 -7.86 11.96
C GLY A 89 2.66 -7.81 11.56
N GLY A 90 2.94 -7.40 10.33
CA GLY A 90 4.30 -7.31 9.82
C GLY A 90 4.36 -7.30 8.30
N LEU A 91 5.54 -7.05 7.77
CA LEU A 91 5.82 -7.04 6.33
C LEU A 91 7.13 -7.78 6.07
N ASP A 92 7.16 -8.53 4.97
CA ASP A 92 8.38 -9.09 4.39
C ASP A 92 8.48 -8.57 2.95
N ILE A 93 9.51 -7.78 2.67
CA ILE A 93 9.63 -7.08 1.39
C ILE A 93 10.97 -7.40 0.75
N GLN A 94 10.92 -7.80 -0.53
CA GLN A 94 12.11 -7.98 -1.35
C GLN A 94 12.17 -6.88 -2.41
N TYR A 95 13.27 -6.12 -2.40
CA TYR A 95 13.54 -5.08 -3.38
C TYR A 95 14.50 -5.61 -4.43
N HIS A 96 14.06 -5.69 -5.69
CA HIS A 96 14.89 -6.19 -6.79
C HIS A 96 15.64 -5.09 -7.51
N GLN A 97 15.03 -3.89 -7.58
CA GLN A 97 15.59 -2.73 -8.26
C GLN A 97 15.21 -1.45 -7.52
N PRO A 98 16.05 -0.41 -7.56
CA PRO A 98 15.66 0.91 -7.07
C PRO A 98 14.49 1.47 -7.91
N ILE A 99 13.61 2.20 -7.24
CA ILE A 99 12.52 2.94 -7.88
C ILE A 99 13.00 4.36 -8.12
N ARG A 100 12.90 4.83 -9.37
CA ARG A 100 13.42 6.13 -9.80
C ARG A 100 12.35 6.94 -10.52
N PRO A 101 12.50 8.28 -10.58
CA PRO A 101 11.59 9.12 -11.36
C PRO A 101 11.54 8.67 -12.83
N GLY A 102 10.35 8.67 -13.39
CA GLY A 102 10.10 8.23 -14.76
C GLY A 102 9.78 6.75 -14.90
N ASP A 103 9.97 5.95 -13.86
CA ASP A 103 9.57 4.54 -13.88
C ASP A 103 8.05 4.41 -13.92
N TRP A 104 7.58 3.49 -14.74
CA TRP A 104 6.21 3.03 -14.71
C TRP A 104 6.14 1.71 -13.93
N LEU A 105 5.37 1.71 -12.87
CA LEU A 105 5.19 0.54 -12.03
C LEU A 105 3.80 -0.03 -12.20
N THR A 106 3.71 -1.35 -12.19
CA THR A 106 2.45 -2.07 -12.18
C THR A 106 2.35 -2.88 -10.90
N ALA A 107 1.25 -2.73 -10.18
CA ALA A 107 1.00 -3.46 -8.96
C ALA A 107 -0.21 -4.38 -9.10
N THR A 108 -0.07 -5.59 -8.60
CA THR A 108 -1.16 -6.55 -8.42
C THR A 108 -1.08 -7.08 -7.01
N ARG A 109 -2.20 -7.10 -6.32
CA ARG A 109 -2.27 -7.66 -4.96
C ARG A 109 -3.03 -8.98 -4.99
N THR A 110 -2.54 -9.93 -4.22
CA THR A 110 -3.17 -11.25 -4.05
C THR A 110 -3.41 -11.49 -2.56
N LEU A 111 -4.61 -11.93 -2.21
CA LEU A 111 -4.95 -12.34 -0.85
C LEU A 111 -4.47 -13.76 -0.57
#